data_ea5a32da145779e7a4bf3110f3ab0894
#
_entry.id   ea5a32da145779e7a4bf3110f3ab0894
#
_cell.length_a   1.000
_cell.length_b   1.000
_cell.length_c   1.000
_cell.angle_alpha   90.00
_cell.angle_beta   90.00
_cell.angle_gamma   90.00
#
_symmetry.space_group_name_H-M   'P 1'
#
loop_
_entity.id
_entity.type
_entity.pdbx_description
1 polymer ?
#
loop_
_entity_poly.entity_id
_entity_poly.type
_entity_poly.pdbx_seq_one_letter_code
_entity_poly.pdbx_strand_id
1 'polypeptide(L)'
;VFADTTLDNFRKNGIDTTHVLRTDASSGVAPIFVDPESRNSILIIKGANAQLSPADVEGARQDIATCKLIMLQLEIPLETVYATIELGDVLGIPILLNPAPVAPELDLERIRGIEFFMPNESELELITGMPVDTLDDIGKATDVLLGAGITNIIVTLGSRGAMWAHAEGRKIIKAPVVQAVDTTGAGDAFIGCFAKEWVDHGDVIAAIRAGNRYAADSVTRHGTQSSYALADGSLPEWLRS
;
A
#
# COMPACT_ATOMS: atom_id res chain seq x y z
N VAL A 1 15.85 18.91 6.06
CA VAL A 1 15.01 19.59 5.08
C VAL A 1 13.85 18.68 4.67
N PHE A 2 14.06 17.48 4.12
CA PHE A 2 12.96 16.61 3.66
C PHE A 2 12.00 16.20 4.78
N ALA A 3 12.51 15.81 5.95
CA ALA A 3 11.69 15.42 7.09
C ALA A 3 10.69 16.50 7.52
N ASP A 4 11.13 17.76 7.57
CA ASP A 4 10.26 18.88 7.98
C ASP A 4 9.14 19.11 6.96
N THR A 5 9.48 19.06 5.67
CA THR A 5 8.48 19.19 4.59
C THR A 5 7.44 18.06 4.65
N THR A 6 7.89 16.81 4.90
CA THR A 6 7.00 15.66 5.03
C THR A 6 6.07 15.80 6.23
N LEU A 7 6.62 16.15 7.41
CA LEU A 7 5.83 16.36 8.62
C LEU A 7 4.81 17.49 8.47
N ASP A 8 5.21 18.59 7.83
CA ASP A 8 4.30 19.70 7.57
C ASP A 8 3.16 19.31 6.62
N ASN A 9 3.46 18.46 5.62
CA ASN A 9 2.44 17.92 4.74
C ASN A 9 1.47 17.00 5.49
N PHE A 10 1.96 16.12 6.36
CA PHE A 10 1.11 15.26 7.18
C PHE A 10 0.17 16.11 8.07
N ARG A 11 0.69 17.11 8.77
CA ARG A 11 -0.10 17.98 9.62
C ARG A 11 -1.16 18.78 8.84
N LYS A 12 -0.82 19.29 7.65
CA LYS A 12 -1.78 19.99 6.76
C LYS A 12 -2.94 19.09 6.33
N ASN A 13 -2.69 17.78 6.23
CA ASN A 13 -3.71 16.79 5.90
C ASN A 13 -4.38 16.15 7.14
N GLY A 14 -4.17 16.71 8.33
CA GLY A 14 -4.79 16.24 9.58
C GLY A 14 -4.27 14.88 10.07
N ILE A 15 -3.09 14.45 9.60
CA ILE A 15 -2.46 13.20 10.02
C ILE A 15 -1.72 13.44 11.34
N ASP A 16 -2.00 12.64 12.35
CA ASP A 16 -1.26 12.65 13.61
C ASP A 16 0.19 12.18 13.38
N THR A 17 1.13 12.96 13.86
CA THR A 17 2.56 12.70 13.70
C THR A 17 3.26 12.40 15.02
N THR A 18 2.52 12.07 16.09
CA THR A 18 3.06 11.83 17.44
C THR A 18 4.12 10.72 17.42
N HIS A 19 3.91 9.67 16.63
CA HIS A 19 4.83 8.54 16.49
C HIS A 19 5.73 8.62 15.24
N VAL A 20 5.82 9.75 14.57
CA VAL A 20 6.83 9.97 13.54
C VAL A 20 8.14 10.39 14.20
N LEU A 21 9.04 9.42 14.37
CA LEU A 21 10.27 9.58 15.10
C LEU A 21 11.33 10.34 14.29
N ARG A 22 12.15 11.13 14.99
CA ARG A 22 13.33 11.76 14.42
C ARG A 22 14.58 11.01 14.84
N THR A 23 15.49 10.80 13.90
CA THR A 23 16.78 10.15 14.13
C THR A 23 17.91 11.03 13.57
N ASP A 24 19.15 10.67 13.87
CA ASP A 24 20.33 11.34 13.29
C ASP A 24 20.60 10.94 11.84
N ALA A 25 19.88 9.94 11.31
CA ALA A 25 20.00 9.54 9.91
C ALA A 25 19.25 10.52 8.98
N SER A 26 19.66 10.54 7.71
CA SER A 26 18.91 11.25 6.68
C SER A 26 17.54 10.60 6.46
N SER A 27 16.54 11.39 6.09
CA SER A 27 15.25 10.83 5.64
C SER A 27 15.46 9.86 4.48
N GLY A 28 14.61 8.85 4.39
CA GLY A 28 14.55 7.99 3.21
C GLY A 28 14.22 8.82 1.96
N VAL A 29 14.79 8.42 0.84
CA VAL A 29 14.54 9.04 -0.47
C VAL A 29 14.45 7.96 -1.55
N ALA A 30 13.61 8.19 -2.54
CA ALA A 30 13.42 7.29 -3.67
C ALA A 30 13.53 8.07 -4.99
N PRO A 31 14.75 8.39 -5.47
CA PRO A 31 14.95 9.02 -6.77
C PRO A 31 14.36 8.14 -7.88
N ILE A 32 13.52 8.74 -8.72
CA ILE A 32 12.91 8.08 -9.88
C ILE A 32 13.64 8.54 -11.13
N PHE A 33 14.23 7.61 -11.84
CA PHE A 33 14.87 7.86 -13.13
C PHE A 33 13.92 7.42 -14.24
N VAL A 34 13.64 8.32 -15.16
CA VAL A 34 12.77 8.05 -16.32
C VAL A 34 13.65 8.08 -17.57
N ASP A 35 13.68 6.98 -18.32
CA ASP A 35 14.42 6.94 -19.59
C ASP A 35 13.61 7.55 -20.75
N PRO A 36 14.22 7.76 -21.93
CA PRO A 36 13.51 8.32 -23.08
C PRO A 36 12.32 7.47 -23.56
N GLU A 37 12.31 6.18 -23.25
CA GLU A 37 11.21 5.24 -23.55
C GLU A 37 10.15 5.22 -22.46
N SER A 38 10.17 6.16 -21.50
CA SER A 38 9.25 6.29 -20.36
C SER A 38 9.26 5.10 -19.39
N ARG A 39 10.37 4.34 -19.33
CA ARG A 39 10.55 3.30 -18.32
C ARG A 39 11.10 3.91 -17.05
N ASN A 40 10.53 3.54 -15.91
CA ASN A 40 10.94 4.03 -14.60
C ASN A 40 11.93 3.07 -13.93
N SER A 41 12.97 3.64 -13.34
CA SER A 41 13.86 2.94 -12.42
C SER A 41 13.90 3.71 -11.11
N ILE A 42 13.63 3.04 -10.00
CA ILE A 42 13.54 3.66 -8.67
C ILE A 42 14.70 3.15 -7.82
N LEU A 43 15.52 4.05 -7.30
CA LEU A 43 16.56 3.72 -6.33
C LEU A 43 16.04 4.06 -4.93
N ILE A 44 15.83 3.03 -4.10
CA ILE A 44 15.32 3.22 -2.74
C ILE A 44 16.49 3.31 -1.77
N ILE A 45 16.59 4.44 -1.06
CA ILE A 45 17.53 4.67 0.03
C ILE A 45 16.70 4.78 1.30
N LYS A 46 16.66 3.72 2.11
CA LYS A 46 15.77 3.64 3.30
C LYS A 46 16.04 4.75 4.33
N GLY A 47 17.30 5.18 4.50
CA GLY A 47 17.66 6.23 5.46
C GLY A 47 17.13 5.94 6.86
N ALA A 48 16.46 6.91 7.49
CA ALA A 48 15.86 6.78 8.82
C ALA A 48 14.84 5.64 8.93
N ASN A 49 14.15 5.28 7.83
CA ASN A 49 13.19 4.17 7.84
C ASN A 49 13.86 2.84 8.23
N ALA A 50 15.14 2.65 7.89
CA ALA A 50 15.90 1.45 8.28
C ALA A 50 16.19 1.33 9.79
N GLN A 51 15.92 2.39 10.55
CA GLN A 51 16.15 2.40 12.01
C GLN A 51 14.89 2.12 12.82
N LEU A 52 13.71 2.08 12.19
CA LEU A 52 12.47 1.76 12.90
C LEU A 52 12.56 0.34 13.48
N SER A 53 12.34 0.22 14.78
CA SER A 53 12.53 -1.02 15.53
C SER A 53 11.22 -1.56 16.11
N PRO A 54 11.16 -2.87 16.46
CA PRO A 54 10.04 -3.42 17.22
C PRO A 54 9.76 -2.69 18.53
N ALA A 55 10.79 -2.14 19.18
CA ALA A 55 10.62 -1.37 20.42
C ALA A 55 9.87 -0.04 20.18
N ASP A 56 10.08 0.60 19.04
CA ASP A 56 9.35 1.81 18.66
C ASP A 56 7.87 1.51 18.43
N VAL A 57 7.56 0.39 17.79
CA VAL A 57 6.17 -0.08 17.60
C VAL A 57 5.52 -0.39 18.94
N GLU A 58 6.21 -1.09 19.82
CA GLU A 58 5.71 -1.38 21.19
C GLU A 58 5.50 -0.08 21.99
N GLY A 59 6.35 0.92 21.80
CA GLY A 59 6.17 2.25 22.40
C GLY A 59 4.89 2.96 21.99
N ALA A 60 4.36 2.64 20.79
CA ALA A 60 3.11 3.19 20.27
C ALA A 60 1.88 2.30 20.56
N ARG A 61 2.02 1.17 21.28
CA ARG A 61 0.97 0.16 21.53
C ARG A 61 -0.36 0.76 21.96
N GLN A 62 -0.36 1.74 22.85
CA GLN A 62 -1.61 2.31 23.39
C GLN A 62 -2.42 3.04 22.32
N ASP A 63 -1.75 3.77 21.44
CA ASP A 63 -2.41 4.49 20.35
C ASP A 63 -2.79 3.52 19.22
N ILE A 64 -1.91 2.56 18.90
CA ILE A 64 -2.23 1.48 17.95
C ILE A 64 -3.50 0.74 18.40
N ALA A 65 -3.67 0.45 19.69
CA ALA A 65 -4.85 -0.24 20.20
C ALA A 65 -6.18 0.50 19.96
N THR A 66 -6.14 1.78 19.61
CA THR A 66 -7.33 2.57 19.24
C THR A 66 -7.63 2.55 17.74
N CYS A 67 -6.72 2.01 16.94
CA CYS A 67 -6.86 1.97 15.48
C CYS A 67 -7.82 0.85 15.04
N LYS A 68 -8.41 1.02 13.86
CA LYS A 68 -9.31 0.01 13.26
C LYS A 68 -8.62 -0.84 12.19
N LEU A 69 -7.45 -0.40 11.73
CA LEU A 69 -6.65 -1.06 10.72
C LEU A 69 -5.20 -0.62 10.86
N ILE A 70 -4.26 -1.55 10.73
CA ILE A 70 -2.83 -1.27 10.59
C ILE A 70 -2.47 -1.45 9.11
N MET A 71 -1.79 -0.46 8.53
CA MET A 71 -1.31 -0.52 7.15
C MET A 71 0.20 -0.59 7.13
N LEU A 72 0.75 -1.55 6.40
CA LEU A 72 2.19 -1.81 6.30
C LEU A 72 2.67 -1.88 4.84
N GLN A 73 3.92 -1.50 4.64
CA GLN A 73 4.73 -1.73 3.45
C GLN A 73 6.08 -2.32 3.86
N LEU A 74 6.96 -2.60 2.86
CA LEU A 74 8.26 -3.24 3.11
C LEU A 74 9.45 -2.26 3.02
N GLU A 75 9.22 -0.99 3.30
CA GLU A 75 10.28 0.04 3.32
C GLU A 75 11.00 0.18 4.67
N ILE A 76 10.54 -0.53 5.69
CA ILE A 76 11.15 -0.64 7.02
C ILE A 76 11.79 -2.02 7.22
N PRO A 77 12.53 -2.29 8.31
CA PRO A 77 13.06 -3.62 8.58
C PRO A 77 11.97 -4.68 8.70
N LEU A 78 12.18 -5.86 8.09
CA LEU A 78 11.20 -6.95 8.12
C LEU A 78 10.85 -7.39 9.54
N GLU A 79 11.82 -7.41 10.45
CA GLU A 79 11.56 -7.75 11.85
C GLU A 79 10.58 -6.76 12.51
N THR A 80 10.60 -5.50 12.12
CA THR A 80 9.63 -4.50 12.58
C THR A 80 8.25 -4.72 11.94
N VAL A 81 8.21 -5.11 10.66
CA VAL A 81 6.96 -5.50 9.99
C VAL A 81 6.33 -6.69 10.74
N TYR A 82 7.10 -7.73 10.99
CA TYR A 82 6.62 -8.94 11.67
C TYR A 82 6.16 -8.65 13.10
N ALA A 83 6.94 -7.88 13.86
CA ALA A 83 6.54 -7.47 15.21
C ALA A 83 5.24 -6.64 15.22
N THR A 84 5.02 -5.84 14.18
CA THR A 84 3.77 -5.08 14.03
C THR A 84 2.59 -6.00 13.72
N ILE A 85 2.80 -7.03 12.90
CA ILE A 85 1.78 -8.05 12.61
C ILE A 85 1.42 -8.83 13.87
N GLU A 86 2.42 -9.28 14.62
CA GLU A 86 2.23 -9.98 15.91
C GLU A 86 1.49 -9.09 16.93
N LEU A 87 1.80 -7.80 16.96
CA LEU A 87 1.10 -6.84 17.81
C LEU A 87 -0.36 -6.66 17.38
N GLY A 88 -0.62 -6.55 16.08
CA GLY A 88 -1.98 -6.44 15.54
C GLY A 88 -2.83 -7.66 15.89
N ASP A 89 -2.26 -8.87 15.77
CA ASP A 89 -2.92 -10.12 16.15
C ASP A 89 -3.28 -10.13 17.66
N VAL A 90 -2.33 -9.78 18.53
CA VAL A 90 -2.55 -9.68 19.99
C VAL A 90 -3.65 -8.66 20.34
N LEU A 91 -3.73 -7.55 19.61
CA LEU A 91 -4.71 -6.48 19.83
C LEU A 91 -6.05 -6.73 19.13
N GLY A 92 -6.13 -7.74 18.26
CA GLY A 92 -7.32 -8.01 17.43
C GLY A 92 -7.56 -6.93 16.37
N ILE A 93 -6.52 -6.29 15.88
CA ILE A 93 -6.59 -5.23 14.85
C ILE A 93 -6.21 -5.83 13.51
N PRO A 94 -7.07 -5.74 12.49
CA PRO A 94 -6.78 -6.24 11.15
C PRO A 94 -5.58 -5.51 10.53
N ILE A 95 -4.84 -6.23 9.67
CA ILE A 95 -3.64 -5.73 9.02
C ILE A 95 -3.80 -5.80 7.51
N LEU A 96 -3.45 -4.71 6.84
CA LEU A 96 -3.27 -4.62 5.41
C LEU A 96 -1.77 -4.51 5.13
N LEU A 97 -1.22 -5.45 4.37
CA LEU A 97 0.17 -5.40 3.91
C LEU A 97 0.23 -5.23 2.39
N ASN A 98 0.83 -4.14 1.95
CA ASN A 98 1.27 -3.98 0.56
C ASN A 98 2.76 -4.37 0.47
N PRO A 99 3.14 -5.42 -0.27
CA PRO A 99 4.51 -5.92 -0.31
C PRO A 99 5.42 -5.09 -1.23
N ALA A 100 5.38 -3.78 -1.11
CA ALA A 100 6.17 -2.83 -1.88
C ALA A 100 7.23 -2.14 -1.02
N PRO A 101 8.49 -2.06 -1.48
CA PRO A 101 9.08 -2.89 -2.54
C PRO A 101 9.22 -4.35 -2.09
N VAL A 102 9.17 -5.28 -3.03
CA VAL A 102 9.32 -6.71 -2.69
C VAL A 102 10.64 -6.94 -1.94
N ALA A 103 10.54 -7.61 -0.81
CA ALA A 103 11.67 -8.11 -0.05
C ALA A 103 11.82 -9.62 -0.33
N PRO A 104 12.92 -10.05 -0.97
CA PRO A 104 13.12 -11.47 -1.30
C PRO A 104 13.10 -12.39 -0.07
N GLU A 105 13.40 -11.83 1.11
CA GLU A 105 13.43 -12.54 2.39
C GLU A 105 12.08 -12.57 3.11
N LEU A 106 11.00 -12.09 2.46
CA LEU A 106 9.66 -12.07 3.07
C LEU A 106 9.20 -13.50 3.41
N ASP A 107 9.01 -13.75 4.69
CA ASP A 107 8.53 -15.03 5.18
C ASP A 107 6.99 -15.05 5.20
N LEU A 108 6.41 -15.82 4.28
CA LEU A 108 4.95 -15.94 4.15
C LEU A 108 4.29 -16.57 5.38
N GLU A 109 5.01 -17.43 6.13
CA GLU A 109 4.49 -18.01 7.36
C GLU A 109 4.31 -16.95 8.46
N ARG A 110 5.18 -15.93 8.50
CA ARG A 110 5.12 -14.87 9.50
C ARG A 110 4.07 -13.79 9.19
N ILE A 111 3.55 -13.76 7.96
CA ILE A 111 2.47 -12.84 7.57
C ILE A 111 1.10 -13.55 7.46
N ARG A 112 0.99 -14.78 7.94
CA ARG A 112 -0.29 -15.49 8.01
C ARG A 112 -1.29 -14.72 8.86
N GLY A 113 -2.55 -14.79 8.48
CA GLY A 113 -3.63 -14.19 9.25
C GLY A 113 -3.77 -12.67 9.11
N ILE A 114 -2.93 -12.00 8.29
CA ILE A 114 -3.23 -10.62 7.92
C ILE A 114 -4.56 -10.57 7.16
N GLU A 115 -5.31 -9.48 7.35
CA GLU A 115 -6.63 -9.32 6.73
C GLU A 115 -6.53 -9.15 5.21
N PHE A 116 -5.59 -8.31 4.74
CA PHE A 116 -5.39 -8.05 3.32
C PHE A 116 -3.93 -8.09 2.93
N PHE A 117 -3.64 -8.78 1.83
CA PHE A 117 -2.36 -8.75 1.13
C PHE A 117 -2.57 -8.13 -0.25
N MET A 118 -1.90 -7.00 -0.52
CA MET A 118 -2.19 -6.19 -1.70
C MET A 118 -0.97 -5.99 -2.61
N PRO A 119 -0.55 -7.01 -3.38
CA PRO A 119 0.49 -6.86 -4.39
C PRO A 119 -0.06 -6.24 -5.68
N ASN A 120 0.84 -5.68 -6.51
CA ASN A 120 0.63 -5.55 -7.94
C ASN A 120 1.07 -6.84 -8.67
N GLU A 121 0.93 -6.87 -10.00
CA GLU A 121 1.30 -8.04 -10.83
C GLU A 121 2.78 -8.42 -10.68
N SER A 122 3.68 -7.44 -10.79
CA SER A 122 5.13 -7.68 -10.67
C SER A 122 5.53 -8.14 -9.27
N GLU A 123 4.91 -7.59 -8.23
CA GLU A 123 5.13 -8.02 -6.86
C GLU A 123 4.63 -9.45 -6.63
N LEU A 124 3.46 -9.77 -7.16
CA LEU A 124 2.91 -11.13 -7.11
C LEU A 124 3.83 -12.14 -7.80
N GLU A 125 4.34 -11.82 -9.00
CA GLU A 125 5.29 -12.66 -9.73
C GLU A 125 6.57 -12.89 -8.92
N LEU A 126 7.16 -11.83 -8.38
CA LEU A 126 8.40 -11.92 -7.60
C LEU A 126 8.23 -12.73 -6.31
N ILE A 127 7.10 -12.61 -5.63
CA ILE A 127 6.84 -13.30 -4.36
C ILE A 127 6.53 -14.79 -4.58
N THR A 128 5.77 -15.10 -5.64
CA THR A 128 5.29 -16.48 -5.88
C THR A 128 6.19 -17.26 -6.81
N GLY A 129 7.03 -16.60 -7.61
CA GLY A 129 7.79 -17.21 -8.71
C GLY A 129 6.91 -17.71 -9.86
N MET A 130 5.63 -17.34 -9.88
CA MET A 130 4.66 -17.76 -10.89
C MET A 130 4.48 -16.67 -11.96
N PRO A 131 4.25 -17.04 -13.24
CA PRO A 131 3.93 -16.06 -14.28
C PRO A 131 2.61 -15.33 -13.96
N VAL A 132 2.48 -14.10 -14.48
CA VAL A 132 1.31 -13.22 -14.28
C VAL A 132 0.80 -12.64 -15.61
N ASP A 133 1.13 -13.25 -16.73
CA ASP A 133 0.83 -12.74 -18.07
C ASP A 133 -0.67 -12.69 -18.37
N THR A 134 -1.42 -13.65 -17.85
CA THR A 134 -2.86 -13.76 -18.03
C THR A 134 -3.61 -13.71 -16.69
N LEU A 135 -4.90 -13.43 -16.75
CA LEU A 135 -5.75 -13.47 -15.54
C LEU A 135 -5.81 -14.87 -14.90
N ASP A 136 -5.64 -15.93 -15.70
CA ASP A 136 -5.56 -17.30 -15.20
C ASP A 136 -4.24 -17.54 -14.46
N ASP A 137 -3.13 -17.05 -15.00
CA ASP A 137 -1.82 -17.13 -14.33
C ASP A 137 -1.80 -16.36 -13.03
N ILE A 138 -2.32 -15.12 -13.01
CA ILE A 138 -2.52 -14.33 -11.79
C ILE A 138 -3.36 -15.12 -10.78
N GLY A 139 -4.44 -15.75 -11.26
CA GLY A 139 -5.25 -16.62 -10.43
C GLY A 139 -4.45 -17.75 -9.79
N LYS A 140 -3.63 -18.47 -10.56
CA LYS A 140 -2.77 -19.56 -10.04
C LYS A 140 -1.73 -19.02 -9.05
N ALA A 141 -1.15 -17.85 -9.32
CA ALA A 141 -0.22 -17.19 -8.40
C ALA A 141 -0.90 -16.84 -7.08
N THR A 142 -2.17 -16.38 -7.10
CA THR A 142 -2.92 -16.14 -5.85
C THR A 142 -3.22 -17.44 -5.10
N ASP A 143 -3.35 -18.60 -5.76
CA ASP A 143 -3.55 -19.89 -5.07
C ASP A 143 -2.34 -20.27 -4.23
N VAL A 144 -1.12 -19.91 -4.64
CA VAL A 144 0.10 -20.12 -3.83
C VAL A 144 0.00 -19.37 -2.52
N LEU A 145 -0.44 -18.12 -2.54
CA LEU A 145 -0.58 -17.28 -1.36
C LEU A 145 -1.75 -17.75 -0.46
N LEU A 146 -2.88 -18.13 -1.06
CA LEU A 146 -3.99 -18.75 -0.32
C LEU A 146 -3.54 -20.05 0.37
N GLY A 147 -2.75 -20.88 -0.33
CA GLY A 147 -2.15 -22.09 0.21
C GLY A 147 -1.17 -21.84 1.36
N ALA A 148 -0.51 -20.69 1.38
CA ALA A 148 0.35 -20.23 2.48
C ALA A 148 -0.45 -19.66 3.67
N GLY A 149 -1.78 -19.54 3.56
CA GLY A 149 -2.66 -19.12 4.66
C GLY A 149 -3.03 -17.65 4.67
N ILE A 150 -2.75 -16.91 3.59
CA ILE A 150 -3.23 -15.53 3.41
C ILE A 150 -4.68 -15.59 2.94
N THR A 151 -5.59 -14.87 3.59
CA THR A 151 -7.04 -15.04 3.41
C THR A 151 -7.67 -14.16 2.34
N ASN A 152 -7.23 -12.92 2.23
CA ASN A 152 -7.71 -11.96 1.22
C ASN A 152 -6.55 -11.38 0.44
N ILE A 153 -6.47 -11.70 -0.84
CA ILE A 153 -5.43 -11.20 -1.74
C ILE A 153 -6.10 -10.27 -2.75
N ILE A 154 -5.64 -9.03 -2.82
CA ILE A 154 -6.15 -8.04 -3.76
C ILE A 154 -5.00 -7.64 -4.68
N VAL A 155 -5.00 -8.17 -5.91
CA VAL A 155 -3.97 -7.88 -6.90
C VAL A 155 -4.41 -6.68 -7.73
N THR A 156 -3.63 -5.59 -7.70
CA THR A 156 -3.87 -4.44 -8.59
C THR A 156 -3.37 -4.74 -9.99
N LEU A 157 -4.22 -4.47 -11.00
CA LEU A 157 -4.03 -4.85 -12.40
C LEU A 157 -3.94 -3.62 -13.34
N GLY A 158 -3.50 -2.49 -12.80
CA GLY A 158 -3.45 -1.22 -13.53
C GLY A 158 -4.82 -0.84 -14.11
N SER A 159 -4.87 -0.53 -15.40
CA SER A 159 -6.12 -0.11 -16.08
C SER A 159 -7.20 -1.20 -16.12
N ARG A 160 -6.86 -2.46 -15.84
CA ARG A 160 -7.82 -3.57 -15.77
C ARG A 160 -8.59 -3.61 -14.43
N GLY A 161 -8.17 -2.82 -13.43
CA GLY A 161 -8.76 -2.76 -12.10
C GLY A 161 -8.05 -3.61 -11.07
N ALA A 162 -8.76 -4.46 -10.33
CA ALA A 162 -8.17 -5.33 -9.32
C ALA A 162 -8.85 -6.71 -9.30
N MET A 163 -8.08 -7.74 -8.96
CA MET A 163 -8.57 -9.09 -8.68
C MET A 163 -8.60 -9.28 -7.16
N TRP A 164 -9.73 -9.64 -6.62
CA TRP A 164 -9.86 -10.14 -5.25
C TRP A 164 -9.94 -11.67 -5.27
N ALA A 165 -9.00 -12.32 -4.60
CA ALA A 165 -8.92 -13.76 -4.42
C ALA A 165 -9.06 -14.12 -2.93
N HIS A 166 -9.93 -15.07 -2.63
CA HIS A 166 -10.20 -15.58 -1.28
C HIS A 166 -10.67 -17.04 -1.36
N ALA A 167 -10.91 -17.69 -0.23
CA ALA A 167 -11.25 -19.12 -0.18
C ALA A 167 -12.48 -19.52 -1.02
N GLU A 168 -13.45 -18.61 -1.21
CA GLU A 168 -14.67 -18.88 -1.98
C GLU A 168 -14.50 -18.63 -3.50
N GLY A 169 -13.34 -18.13 -3.93
CA GLY A 169 -13.04 -17.89 -5.35
C GLY A 169 -12.39 -16.56 -5.65
N ARG A 170 -12.55 -16.11 -6.89
CA ARG A 170 -11.91 -14.89 -7.41
C ARG A 170 -12.92 -13.99 -8.08
N LYS A 171 -12.73 -12.69 -7.93
CA LYS A 171 -13.57 -11.67 -8.57
C LYS A 171 -12.71 -10.55 -9.14
N ILE A 172 -12.98 -10.18 -10.39
CA ILE A 172 -12.34 -9.02 -11.01
C ILE A 172 -13.27 -7.83 -10.91
N ILE A 173 -12.78 -6.74 -10.34
CA ILE A 173 -13.47 -5.47 -10.22
C ILE A 173 -12.78 -4.48 -11.16
N LYS A 174 -13.45 -4.12 -12.26
CA LYS A 174 -12.89 -3.26 -13.31
C LYS A 174 -12.66 -1.83 -12.81
N ALA A 175 -11.58 -1.20 -13.27
CA ALA A 175 -11.37 0.23 -13.11
C ALA A 175 -12.16 1.04 -14.13
N PRO A 176 -12.47 2.32 -13.85
CA PRO A 176 -12.91 3.27 -14.86
C PRO A 176 -11.86 3.45 -15.95
N VAL A 177 -12.32 3.66 -17.18
CA VAL A 177 -11.43 3.98 -18.31
C VAL A 177 -11.14 5.47 -18.29
N VAL A 178 -9.87 5.83 -18.15
CA VAL A 178 -9.39 7.23 -18.13
C VAL A 178 -8.17 7.37 -19.03
N GLN A 179 -7.86 8.60 -19.44
CA GLN A 179 -6.59 8.90 -20.08
C GLN A 179 -5.54 9.18 -19.01
N ALA A 180 -4.63 8.24 -18.80
CA ALA A 180 -3.55 8.40 -17.84
C ALA A 180 -2.52 9.42 -18.34
N VAL A 181 -2.06 10.27 -17.40
CA VAL A 181 -0.99 11.25 -17.57
C VAL A 181 0.25 10.82 -16.80
N ASP A 182 0.05 10.38 -15.55
CA ASP A 182 1.13 9.92 -14.67
C ASP A 182 0.58 8.84 -13.74
N THR A 183 1.18 7.65 -13.76
CA THR A 183 0.72 6.53 -12.94
C THR A 183 1.44 6.41 -11.59
N THR A 184 2.35 7.34 -11.30
CA THR A 184 3.11 7.33 -10.04
C THR A 184 2.18 7.53 -8.86
N GLY A 185 2.26 6.66 -7.85
CA GLY A 185 1.43 6.70 -6.65
C GLY A 185 -0.01 6.17 -6.82
N ALA A 186 -0.37 5.63 -7.99
CA ALA A 186 -1.71 5.06 -8.20
C ALA A 186 -2.01 3.88 -7.24
N GLY A 187 -0.99 3.08 -6.92
CA GLY A 187 -1.09 2.01 -5.92
C GLY A 187 -1.40 2.56 -4.53
N ASP A 188 -0.68 3.59 -4.10
CA ASP A 188 -0.91 4.23 -2.79
C ASP A 188 -2.30 4.86 -2.72
N ALA A 189 -2.74 5.53 -3.80
CA ALA A 189 -4.08 6.08 -3.93
C ALA A 189 -5.16 5.00 -3.79
N PHE A 190 -4.98 3.86 -4.47
CA PHE A 190 -5.89 2.71 -4.37
C PHE A 190 -5.97 2.20 -2.94
N ILE A 191 -4.82 1.90 -2.32
CA ILE A 191 -4.72 1.29 -1.00
C ILE A 191 -5.32 2.21 0.07
N GLY A 192 -4.98 3.51 0.04
CA GLY A 192 -5.50 4.48 1.01
C GLY A 192 -7.02 4.62 0.93
N CYS A 193 -7.58 4.73 -0.29
CA CYS A 193 -9.02 4.83 -0.49
C CYS A 193 -9.73 3.51 -0.13
N PHE A 194 -9.18 2.35 -0.51
CA PHE A 194 -9.68 1.04 -0.11
C PHE A 194 -9.76 0.90 1.41
N ALA A 195 -8.66 1.22 2.10
CA ALA A 195 -8.57 1.11 3.56
C ALA A 195 -9.62 1.97 4.27
N LYS A 196 -9.79 3.22 3.83
CA LYS A 196 -10.82 4.13 4.38
C LYS A 196 -12.22 3.58 4.19
N GLU A 197 -12.57 3.17 2.97
CA GLU A 197 -13.90 2.65 2.65
C GLU A 197 -14.19 1.35 3.40
N TRP A 198 -13.21 0.45 3.48
CA TRP A 198 -13.38 -0.81 4.20
C TRP A 198 -13.53 -0.61 5.71
N VAL A 199 -12.76 0.28 6.32
CA VAL A 199 -12.86 0.61 7.76
C VAL A 199 -14.22 1.19 8.10
N ASP A 200 -14.81 1.96 7.18
CA ASP A 200 -16.13 2.59 7.44
C ASP A 200 -17.29 1.62 7.24
N HIS A 201 -17.20 0.70 6.28
CA HIS A 201 -18.37 -0.04 5.80
C HIS A 201 -18.21 -1.58 5.83
N GLY A 202 -17.01 -2.11 5.89
CA GLY A 202 -16.72 -3.56 5.91
C GLY A 202 -16.96 -4.30 4.59
N ASP A 203 -17.31 -3.61 3.49
CA ASP A 203 -17.58 -4.22 2.18
C ASP A 203 -16.32 -4.16 1.29
N VAL A 204 -15.69 -5.32 1.10
CA VAL A 204 -14.45 -5.46 0.29
C VAL A 204 -14.69 -5.04 -1.17
N ILE A 205 -15.85 -5.39 -1.76
CA ILE A 205 -16.13 -5.07 -3.17
C ILE A 205 -16.38 -3.57 -3.33
N ALA A 206 -17.11 -2.95 -2.41
CA ALA A 206 -17.31 -1.50 -2.41
C ALA A 206 -15.97 -0.77 -2.23
N ALA A 207 -15.11 -1.24 -1.32
CA ALA A 207 -13.79 -0.69 -1.07
C ALA A 207 -12.87 -0.81 -2.29
N ILE A 208 -12.84 -1.96 -3.00
CA ILE A 208 -12.09 -2.10 -4.25
C ILE A 208 -12.62 -1.15 -5.34
N ARG A 209 -13.95 -0.99 -5.45
CA ARG A 209 -14.55 -0.05 -6.41
C ARG A 209 -14.16 1.40 -6.11
N ALA A 210 -14.14 1.78 -4.85
CA ALA A 210 -13.72 3.11 -4.41
C ALA A 210 -12.22 3.32 -4.70
N GLY A 211 -11.37 2.37 -4.33
CA GLY A 211 -9.93 2.38 -4.63
C GLY A 211 -9.65 2.52 -6.13
N ASN A 212 -10.32 1.70 -6.97
CA ASN A 212 -10.18 1.79 -8.42
C ASN A 212 -10.58 3.17 -8.98
N ARG A 213 -11.65 3.78 -8.48
CA ARG A 213 -12.08 5.12 -8.91
C ARG A 213 -11.08 6.19 -8.49
N TYR A 214 -10.61 6.12 -7.25
CA TYR A 214 -9.66 7.10 -6.73
C TYR A 214 -8.30 7.02 -7.42
N ALA A 215 -7.78 5.81 -7.64
CA ALA A 215 -6.58 5.59 -8.42
C ALA A 215 -6.73 6.05 -9.88
N ALA A 216 -7.87 5.76 -10.52
CA ALA A 216 -8.15 6.22 -11.87
C ALA A 216 -8.23 7.75 -11.96
N ASP A 217 -8.76 8.42 -10.94
CA ASP A 217 -8.76 9.89 -10.85
C ASP A 217 -7.34 10.43 -10.68
N SER A 218 -6.52 9.85 -9.77
CA SER A 218 -5.16 10.34 -9.51
C SER A 218 -4.27 10.31 -10.74
N VAL A 219 -4.34 9.27 -11.57
CA VAL A 219 -3.49 9.13 -12.76
C VAL A 219 -3.80 10.12 -13.89
N THR A 220 -4.87 10.90 -13.80
CA THR A 220 -5.20 11.95 -14.76
C THR A 220 -4.37 13.22 -14.59
N ARG A 221 -3.54 13.29 -13.56
CA ARG A 221 -2.72 14.46 -13.18
C ARG A 221 -1.28 14.04 -12.91
N HIS A 222 -0.35 14.99 -13.02
CA HIS A 222 1.05 14.75 -12.67
C HIS A 222 1.29 14.74 -11.16
N GLY A 223 2.24 13.93 -10.76
CA GLY A 223 2.72 13.81 -9.38
C GLY A 223 1.99 12.73 -8.56
N THR A 224 2.45 12.50 -7.34
CA THR A 224 1.89 11.53 -6.39
C THR A 224 0.87 12.21 -5.48
N GLN A 225 1.26 12.59 -4.27
CA GLN A 225 0.38 13.25 -3.30
C GLN A 225 -0.32 14.50 -3.85
N SER A 226 0.33 15.18 -4.79
CA SER A 226 -0.20 16.37 -5.45
C SER A 226 -1.38 16.06 -6.38
N SER A 227 -1.48 14.84 -6.88
CA SER A 227 -2.57 14.41 -7.77
C SER A 227 -3.81 13.89 -7.01
N TYR A 228 -3.72 13.70 -5.69
CA TYR A 228 -4.81 13.11 -4.91
C TYR A 228 -5.92 14.12 -4.63
N ALA A 229 -7.17 13.74 -4.89
CA ALA A 229 -8.33 14.51 -4.49
C ALA A 229 -8.46 14.54 -2.96
N LEU A 230 -9.01 15.63 -2.42
CA LEU A 230 -9.30 15.75 -0.99
C LEU A 230 -10.51 14.87 -0.59
N ALA A 231 -10.68 14.65 0.71
CA ALA A 231 -11.75 13.81 1.26
C ALA A 231 -13.18 14.28 0.89
N ASP A 232 -13.35 15.56 0.61
CA ASP A 232 -14.61 16.16 0.14
C ASP A 232 -14.83 16.00 -1.38
N GLY A 233 -13.93 15.29 -2.07
CA GLY A 233 -13.95 15.10 -3.52
C GLY A 233 -13.42 16.31 -4.30
N SER A 234 -13.02 17.38 -3.63
CA SER A 234 -12.39 18.53 -4.29
C SER A 234 -10.92 18.25 -4.58
N LEU A 235 -10.38 18.92 -5.60
CA LEU A 235 -8.93 18.91 -5.82
C LEU A 235 -8.25 19.88 -4.85
N PRO A 236 -7.00 19.61 -4.47
CA PRO A 236 -6.18 20.56 -3.74
C PRO A 236 -6.23 21.96 -4.40
N GLU A 237 -6.20 23.02 -3.58
CA GLU A 237 -6.43 24.40 -4.04
C GLU A 237 -5.53 24.81 -5.23
N TRP A 238 -4.27 24.36 -5.22
CA TRP A 238 -3.29 24.62 -6.28
C TRP A 238 -3.54 23.85 -7.60
N LEU A 239 -4.49 22.89 -7.63
CA LEU A 239 -4.96 22.20 -8.84
C LEU A 239 -6.27 22.77 -9.39
N ARG A 240 -6.86 23.77 -8.72
CA ARG A 240 -8.14 24.36 -9.12
C ARG A 240 -7.99 25.50 -10.14
N SER A 241 -6.76 25.84 -10.53
CA SER A 241 -6.45 26.93 -11.48
C SER A 241 -6.34 26.47 -12.93
#